data_681383af1abf2254dd27bb7f66121840
#
_entry.id   681383af1abf2254dd27bb7f66121840
#
_cell.length_a   1.000
_cell.length_b   1.000
_cell.length_c   1.000
_cell.angle_alpha   90.00
_cell.angle_beta   90.00
_cell.angle_gamma   90.00
#
_symmetry.space_group_name_H-M   'P 1'
#
loop_
_entity.id
_entity.type
_entity.pdbx_description
1 polymer ?
#
loop_
_entity_poly.entity_id
_entity_poly.type
_entity_poly.pdbx_seq_one_letter_code
_entity_poly.pdbx_strand_id
1 'polypeptide(L)'
;MRQDPPAEVPDTLFADPAAEARWRGRFTAARISVPNWARDAPSHSVYSSNASGTWEVYAWDRDADTHRQVTDRPQGTRGAALSVDGAAIWWFDDTDGDEFGVWVSEPFAGPGAGPAPAVPGADRGYPAGLDLGTTTTAIGWSTDDGSTLAVDVGGSGLRTLYQHTEDAGIGALSRDETLLAVSHSEHGDARHPAIRVLRVPDGSSVGDRHDTPRADGQGRGLTPIAFAPVAGDQRLLVGHERRGRDELLIWDLASDTETELVIDLPGDLTADFYPDASALLVGHTRAGRTTMHRYDLASGVLTDLPTAPGSVGGSDVRPDGSVEYGWSSATSPPLVRVLRPDGRDEALLTPPGDRPAPSVVLDDAWVPGEEGDVHALWARPEGTSGPVPTVFMIHGGPQAADEDRYSAVRAVWLDAGFAVVHVNYRGSSGYGSAWRDAIEGRPGTTELADIAVVHEWAVSSDLADPAACVLEGWSWGGYLTLLGLGLQPELWAVGCAGVPVADYLAAYADEMEPLRAFDRSLFGGSPTEVPEVYRRASPITHVAAVRAPVLVLAGENDPRCPIRQVDNYLDALAAGGKEYAILRYDAGHGSLVVAETLRHTAAEIAFVRRALGPAPPER
;
A
#
# COMPACT_ATOMS: atom_id res chain seq x y z
N MET A 1 23.82 -1.29 -27.92
CA MET A 1 22.75 -1.66 -27.00
C MET A 1 21.97 -2.78 -27.66
N ARG A 2 21.76 -3.87 -26.98
CA ARG A 2 20.87 -4.95 -27.42
C ARG A 2 19.44 -4.45 -27.28
N GLN A 3 18.59 -4.80 -28.24
CA GLN A 3 17.17 -4.45 -28.19
C GLN A 3 16.43 -5.64 -27.54
N ASP A 4 15.92 -5.46 -26.32
CA ASP A 4 15.10 -6.46 -25.65
C ASP A 4 13.79 -6.68 -26.42
N PRO A 5 13.23 -7.89 -26.43
CA PRO A 5 11.97 -8.16 -27.07
C PRO A 5 10.84 -7.40 -26.36
N PRO A 6 10.16 -6.46 -27.03
CA PRO A 6 9.06 -5.74 -26.42
C PRO A 6 7.85 -6.65 -26.20
N ALA A 7 7.12 -6.43 -25.12
CA ALA A 7 5.85 -7.09 -24.90
C ALA A 7 4.82 -6.63 -25.96
N GLU A 8 4.05 -7.58 -26.45
CA GLU A 8 2.92 -7.28 -27.34
C GLU A 8 1.75 -6.72 -26.52
N VAL A 9 1.21 -5.59 -26.95
CA VAL A 9 0.01 -4.98 -26.36
C VAL A 9 -1.07 -5.02 -27.44
N PRO A 10 -2.06 -5.93 -27.35
CA PRO A 10 -3.10 -6.03 -28.36
C PRO A 10 -4.07 -4.84 -28.29
N ASP A 11 -4.55 -4.38 -29.44
CA ASP A 11 -5.58 -3.35 -29.50
C ASP A 11 -6.91 -3.83 -28.89
N THR A 12 -7.21 -5.12 -28.99
CA THR A 12 -8.39 -5.78 -28.42
C THR A 12 -7.99 -7.07 -27.71
N LEU A 13 -8.50 -7.26 -26.50
CA LEU A 13 -8.21 -8.44 -25.69
C LEU A 13 -9.25 -9.56 -25.90
N PHE A 14 -10.49 -9.18 -26.16
CA PHE A 14 -11.62 -10.09 -26.38
C PHE A 14 -12.23 -9.90 -27.77
N ALA A 15 -12.49 -11.00 -28.49
CA ALA A 15 -13.15 -10.96 -29.79
C ALA A 15 -14.63 -10.57 -29.68
N ASP A 16 -15.31 -10.87 -28.56
CA ASP A 16 -16.67 -10.41 -28.28
C ASP A 16 -16.66 -8.93 -27.87
N PRO A 17 -17.35 -8.04 -28.62
CA PRO A 17 -17.38 -6.61 -28.29
C PRO A 17 -17.94 -6.28 -26.90
N ALA A 18 -18.86 -7.10 -26.38
CA ALA A 18 -19.43 -6.89 -25.03
C ALA A 18 -18.42 -7.22 -23.93
N ALA A 19 -17.63 -8.29 -24.11
CA ALA A 19 -16.54 -8.64 -23.22
C ALA A 19 -15.42 -7.59 -23.28
N GLU A 20 -15.08 -7.11 -24.48
CA GLU A 20 -14.09 -6.04 -24.67
C GLU A 20 -14.53 -4.74 -23.98
N ALA A 21 -15.77 -4.33 -24.14
CA ALA A 21 -16.31 -3.15 -23.47
C ALA A 21 -16.35 -3.33 -21.95
N ARG A 22 -16.71 -4.53 -21.47
CA ARG A 22 -16.80 -4.85 -20.04
C ARG A 22 -15.43 -4.73 -19.36
N TRP A 23 -14.37 -5.35 -19.90
CA TRP A 23 -13.06 -5.29 -19.26
C TRP A 23 -12.49 -3.88 -19.26
N ARG A 24 -12.60 -3.11 -20.37
CA ARG A 24 -12.17 -1.71 -20.40
C ARG A 24 -12.94 -0.87 -19.38
N GLY A 25 -14.26 -1.05 -19.29
CA GLY A 25 -15.11 -0.37 -18.33
C GLY A 25 -14.73 -0.62 -16.86
N ARG A 26 -14.11 -1.78 -16.55
CA ARG A 26 -13.61 -2.05 -15.20
C ARG A 26 -12.49 -1.11 -14.77
N PHE A 27 -11.69 -0.59 -15.69
CA PHE A 27 -10.59 0.35 -15.44
C PHE A 27 -10.98 1.81 -15.65
N THR A 28 -11.73 2.09 -16.70
CA THR A 28 -12.12 3.46 -17.09
C THR A 28 -13.23 4.05 -16.21
N ALA A 29 -14.00 3.20 -15.53
CA ALA A 29 -15.01 3.69 -14.58
C ALA A 29 -14.38 4.56 -13.51
N ALA A 30 -14.99 5.71 -13.26
CA ALA A 30 -14.51 6.64 -12.27
C ALA A 30 -14.57 6.05 -10.86
N ARG A 31 -13.55 6.32 -10.06
CA ARG A 31 -13.41 5.95 -8.65
C ARG A 31 -13.07 7.19 -7.84
N ILE A 32 -13.45 7.17 -6.59
CA ILE A 32 -13.23 8.28 -5.66
C ILE A 32 -12.65 7.70 -4.37
N SER A 33 -11.63 8.35 -3.80
CA SER A 33 -11.15 8.04 -2.45
C SER A 33 -12.10 8.58 -1.38
N VAL A 34 -11.97 8.12 -0.14
CA VAL A 34 -12.61 8.76 1.02
C VAL A 34 -12.15 10.22 1.07
N PRO A 35 -13.07 11.20 1.20
CA PRO A 35 -12.68 12.60 1.29
C PRO A 35 -11.97 12.90 2.61
N ASN A 36 -10.90 13.65 2.54
CA ASN A 36 -10.27 14.27 3.70
C ASN A 36 -10.85 15.68 3.89
N TRP A 37 -11.16 16.09 5.10
CA TRP A 37 -11.85 17.35 5.39
C TRP A 37 -11.03 18.28 6.30
N ALA A 38 -11.21 19.60 6.13
CA ALA A 38 -10.51 20.59 6.93
C ALA A 38 -11.14 20.71 8.33
N ARG A 39 -10.32 20.55 9.38
CA ARG A 39 -10.77 20.47 10.77
C ARG A 39 -11.56 21.69 11.26
N ASP A 40 -11.13 22.90 10.90
CA ASP A 40 -11.77 24.15 11.30
C ASP A 40 -12.74 24.70 10.21
N ALA A 41 -12.79 24.03 9.03
CA ALA A 41 -13.73 24.31 7.94
C ALA A 41 -14.28 22.99 7.37
N PRO A 42 -15.11 22.25 8.14
CA PRO A 42 -15.50 20.88 7.78
C PRO A 42 -16.36 20.76 6.51
N SER A 43 -16.83 21.84 5.92
CA SER A 43 -17.44 21.86 4.58
C SER A 43 -16.40 21.75 3.45
N HIS A 44 -15.13 22.07 3.69
CA HIS A 44 -14.07 21.92 2.70
C HIS A 44 -13.46 20.53 2.78
N SER A 45 -13.40 19.86 1.64
CA SER A 45 -12.82 18.51 1.54
C SER A 45 -11.97 18.38 0.28
N VAL A 46 -11.03 17.43 0.32
CA VAL A 46 -10.29 16.96 -0.86
C VAL A 46 -10.42 15.45 -0.99
N TYR A 47 -10.41 14.97 -2.22
CA TYR A 47 -10.39 13.54 -2.53
C TYR A 47 -9.62 13.30 -3.83
N SER A 48 -9.20 12.06 -4.06
CA SER A 48 -8.59 11.66 -5.34
C SER A 48 -9.62 10.95 -6.21
N SER A 49 -9.54 11.15 -7.52
CA SER A 49 -10.38 10.47 -8.51
C SER A 49 -9.63 10.27 -9.83
N ASN A 50 -9.96 9.19 -10.53
CA ASN A 50 -9.49 8.93 -11.90
C ASN A 50 -10.50 9.36 -12.98
N ALA A 51 -11.45 10.22 -12.65
CA ALA A 51 -12.52 10.63 -13.57
C ALA A 51 -12.00 11.33 -14.84
N SER A 52 -10.81 11.96 -14.79
CA SER A 52 -10.12 12.56 -15.94
C SER A 52 -9.35 11.56 -16.81
N GLY A 53 -9.30 10.27 -16.42
CA GLY A 53 -8.44 9.25 -17.04
C GLY A 53 -7.08 9.11 -16.35
N THR A 54 -6.78 9.99 -15.40
CA THR A 54 -5.59 9.97 -14.54
C THR A 54 -6.04 10.22 -13.10
N TRP A 55 -5.38 9.61 -12.12
CA TRP A 55 -5.66 9.88 -10.71
C TRP A 55 -5.17 11.28 -10.34
N GLU A 56 -6.13 12.14 -10.00
CA GLU A 56 -5.89 13.53 -9.66
C GLU A 56 -6.63 13.95 -8.39
N VAL A 57 -6.23 15.08 -7.82
CA VAL A 57 -6.83 15.67 -6.62
C VAL A 57 -8.02 16.55 -7.02
N TYR A 58 -9.09 16.43 -6.25
CA TYR A 58 -10.32 17.23 -6.38
C TYR A 58 -10.65 17.91 -5.06
N ALA A 59 -11.02 19.19 -5.12
CA ALA A 59 -11.63 19.91 -4.02
C ALA A 59 -13.14 19.76 -4.05
N TRP A 60 -13.75 19.65 -2.87
CA TRP A 60 -15.20 19.59 -2.69
C TRP A 60 -15.65 20.57 -1.62
N ASP A 61 -16.38 21.61 -2.04
CA ASP A 61 -17.13 22.48 -1.13
C ASP A 61 -18.50 21.83 -0.90
N ARG A 62 -18.71 21.27 0.31
CA ARG A 62 -19.91 20.51 0.65
C ARG A 62 -21.15 21.41 0.85
N ASP A 63 -20.96 22.67 1.24
CA ASP A 63 -22.07 23.62 1.42
C ASP A 63 -22.65 24.08 0.09
N ALA A 64 -21.77 24.28 -0.89
CA ALA A 64 -22.16 24.65 -2.25
C ALA A 64 -22.42 23.43 -3.16
N ASP A 65 -22.06 22.22 -2.71
CA ASP A 65 -22.04 20.98 -3.50
C ASP A 65 -21.29 21.14 -4.83
N THR A 66 -20.11 21.76 -4.77
CA THR A 66 -19.29 22.02 -5.96
C THR A 66 -17.96 21.28 -5.89
N HIS A 67 -17.58 20.70 -7.03
CA HIS A 67 -16.33 19.95 -7.18
C HIS A 67 -15.42 20.64 -8.19
N ARG A 68 -14.12 20.70 -7.87
CA ARG A 68 -13.09 21.25 -8.76
C ARG A 68 -11.90 20.30 -8.84
N GLN A 69 -11.46 19.96 -10.05
CA GLN A 69 -10.17 19.31 -10.23
C GLN A 69 -9.05 20.29 -9.85
N VAL A 70 -8.16 19.86 -8.97
CA VAL A 70 -7.06 20.67 -8.42
C VAL A 70 -5.80 20.45 -9.24
N THR A 71 -5.44 19.19 -9.45
CA THR A 71 -4.22 18.81 -10.19
C THR A 71 -4.57 18.24 -11.57
N ASP A 72 -3.65 18.46 -12.52
CA ASP A 72 -3.73 17.92 -13.89
C ASP A 72 -2.28 17.67 -14.34
N ARG A 73 -1.73 16.53 -13.90
CA ARG A 73 -0.32 16.17 -14.12
C ARG A 73 -0.19 14.97 -15.03
N PRO A 74 0.81 14.91 -15.92
CA PRO A 74 0.98 13.79 -16.86
C PRO A 74 1.05 12.43 -16.17
N GLN A 75 1.70 12.34 -15.00
CA GLN A 75 1.82 11.12 -14.21
C GLN A 75 0.82 11.05 -13.05
N GLY A 76 -0.09 12.05 -12.91
CA GLY A 76 -1.11 12.11 -11.88
C GLY A 76 -0.60 12.57 -10.52
N THR A 77 -1.54 12.60 -9.55
CA THR A 77 -1.27 12.99 -8.16
C THR A 77 -1.99 12.04 -7.20
N ARG A 78 -1.25 11.39 -6.28
CA ARG A 78 -1.82 10.35 -5.42
C ARG A 78 -2.73 10.85 -4.32
N GLY A 79 -2.42 12.00 -3.72
CA GLY A 79 -3.17 12.48 -2.58
C GLY A 79 -2.87 13.92 -2.23
N ALA A 80 -3.70 14.46 -1.36
CA ALA A 80 -3.60 15.83 -0.88
C ALA A 80 -4.01 15.93 0.58
N ALA A 81 -3.53 16.99 1.24
CA ALA A 81 -3.97 17.43 2.56
C ALA A 81 -4.62 18.80 2.46
N LEU A 82 -5.48 19.13 3.43
CA LEU A 82 -6.04 20.49 3.60
C LEU A 82 -5.34 21.19 4.76
N SER A 83 -5.08 22.50 4.60
CA SER A 83 -4.81 23.34 5.76
C SER A 83 -5.97 23.24 6.76
N VAL A 84 -5.67 23.41 8.04
CA VAL A 84 -6.66 23.24 9.12
C VAL A 84 -7.87 24.15 8.95
N ASP A 85 -7.67 25.37 8.44
CA ASP A 85 -8.70 26.37 8.14
C ASP A 85 -9.41 26.12 6.79
N GLY A 86 -9.00 25.09 6.03
CA GLY A 86 -9.55 24.78 4.73
C GLY A 86 -9.24 25.79 3.62
N ALA A 87 -8.30 26.70 3.84
CA ALA A 87 -7.99 27.76 2.88
C ALA A 87 -7.05 27.31 1.76
N ALA A 88 -6.21 26.28 2.02
CA ALA A 88 -5.21 25.79 1.09
C ALA A 88 -5.23 24.26 0.95
N ILE A 89 -4.92 23.80 -0.25
CA ILE A 89 -4.76 22.39 -0.61
C ILE A 89 -3.28 22.14 -0.84
N TRP A 90 -2.75 21.07 -0.24
CA TRP A 90 -1.36 20.68 -0.29
C TRP A 90 -1.22 19.33 -0.99
N TRP A 91 -0.26 19.20 -1.89
CA TRP A 91 0.11 17.90 -2.49
C TRP A 91 1.63 17.81 -2.72
N PHE A 92 2.11 16.61 -2.92
CA PHE A 92 3.53 16.37 -3.16
C PHE A 92 3.83 16.46 -4.67
N ASP A 93 4.77 17.31 -5.03
CA ASP A 93 5.19 17.56 -6.40
C ASP A 93 6.54 16.88 -6.67
N ASP A 94 6.46 15.66 -7.19
CA ASP A 94 7.58 14.84 -7.66
C ASP A 94 7.84 15.03 -9.16
N THR A 95 8.93 14.44 -9.67
CA THR A 95 9.25 14.48 -11.09
C THR A 95 8.96 13.13 -11.73
N ASP A 96 8.01 13.10 -12.69
CA ASP A 96 7.69 11.92 -13.50
C ASP A 96 7.40 10.64 -12.68
N GLY A 97 6.90 10.79 -11.44
CA GLY A 97 6.55 9.70 -10.53
C GLY A 97 7.74 9.11 -9.77
N ASP A 98 8.91 9.79 -9.72
CA ASP A 98 10.11 9.37 -9.01
C ASP A 98 10.02 9.49 -7.48
N GLU A 99 8.89 9.95 -6.96
CA GLU A 99 8.61 10.17 -5.53
C GLU A 99 9.60 11.15 -4.85
N PHE A 100 10.47 11.83 -5.60
CA PHE A 100 11.46 12.78 -5.10
C PHE A 100 11.07 14.23 -5.42
N GLY A 101 10.60 14.96 -4.42
CA GLY A 101 9.97 16.25 -4.67
C GLY A 101 9.91 17.19 -3.48
N VAL A 102 8.93 18.07 -3.53
CA VAL A 102 8.58 19.02 -2.46
C VAL A 102 7.07 19.12 -2.30
N TRP A 103 6.64 19.53 -1.13
CA TRP A 103 5.24 19.91 -0.93
C TRP A 103 4.95 21.25 -1.58
N VAL A 104 3.87 21.31 -2.34
CA VAL A 104 3.33 22.54 -2.94
C VAL A 104 1.91 22.78 -2.44
N SER A 105 1.44 24.01 -2.56
CA SER A 105 0.08 24.36 -2.15
C SER A 105 -0.57 25.37 -3.08
N GLU A 106 -1.90 25.33 -3.14
CA GLU A 106 -2.72 26.35 -3.80
C GLU A 106 -3.96 26.70 -2.96
N PRO A 107 -4.59 27.84 -3.21
CA PRO A 107 -5.84 28.19 -2.55
C PRO A 107 -6.98 27.22 -2.85
N PHE A 108 -7.78 26.87 -1.85
CA PHE A 108 -8.95 25.99 -2.01
C PHE A 108 -9.95 26.52 -3.05
N ALA A 109 -10.18 27.83 -3.06
CA ALA A 109 -11.15 28.49 -3.95
C ALA A 109 -10.76 28.50 -5.44
N GLY A 110 -9.50 28.17 -5.76
CA GLY A 110 -9.02 28.14 -7.15
C GLY A 110 -7.53 28.36 -7.27
N PRO A 111 -6.93 28.10 -8.44
CA PRO A 111 -5.48 28.05 -8.60
C PRO A 111 -4.74 29.39 -8.38
N GLY A 112 -5.42 30.50 -8.31
CA GLY A 112 -4.78 31.80 -8.09
C GLY A 112 -3.64 32.04 -9.10
N ALA A 113 -2.40 32.20 -8.58
CA ALA A 113 -1.19 32.33 -9.40
C ALA A 113 -0.58 30.96 -9.81
N GLY A 114 -1.22 29.86 -9.48
CA GLY A 114 -0.72 28.49 -9.63
C GLY A 114 -0.07 27.96 -8.34
N PRO A 115 0.34 26.66 -8.34
CA PRO A 115 0.99 26.05 -7.18
C PRO A 115 2.34 26.71 -6.88
N ALA A 116 2.66 26.83 -5.58
CA ALA A 116 3.92 27.34 -5.10
C ALA A 116 4.50 26.41 -4.02
N PRO A 117 5.83 26.39 -3.80
CA PRO A 117 6.40 25.66 -2.67
C PRO A 117 5.69 26.03 -1.38
N ALA A 118 5.12 25.01 -0.71
CA ALA A 118 4.28 25.23 0.46
C ALA A 118 5.10 25.69 1.68
N VAL A 119 6.35 25.21 1.77
CA VAL A 119 7.31 25.59 2.82
C VAL A 119 8.58 26.11 2.16
N PRO A 120 8.79 27.44 2.11
CA PRO A 120 10.01 28.02 1.56
C PRO A 120 11.24 27.56 2.32
N GLY A 121 12.25 27.07 1.58
CA GLY A 121 13.51 26.58 2.15
C GLY A 121 13.53 25.09 2.53
N ALA A 122 12.45 24.35 2.29
CA ALA A 122 12.47 22.90 2.35
C ALA A 122 13.26 22.33 1.14
N ASP A 123 14.14 21.40 1.41
CA ASP A 123 14.89 20.69 0.37
C ASP A 123 13.98 19.65 -0.34
N ARG A 124 14.38 19.29 -1.56
CA ARG A 124 13.78 18.13 -2.24
C ARG A 124 14.23 16.85 -1.55
N GLY A 125 13.32 15.90 -1.45
CA GLY A 125 13.61 14.59 -0.88
C GLY A 125 12.41 13.65 -1.04
N TYR A 126 12.54 12.44 -0.55
CA TYR A 126 11.43 11.51 -0.38
C TYR A 126 10.60 11.95 0.82
N PRO A 127 9.26 11.94 0.76
CA PRO A 127 8.43 12.45 1.85
C PRO A 127 8.57 11.58 3.11
N ALA A 128 8.94 12.19 4.23
CA ALA A 128 9.03 11.59 5.55
C ALA A 128 7.97 12.15 6.52
N GLY A 129 6.77 12.41 5.99
CA GLY A 129 5.59 12.87 6.72
C GLY A 129 5.29 14.36 6.57
N LEU A 130 4.02 14.67 6.83
CA LEU A 130 3.45 16.02 6.86
C LEU A 130 2.35 16.04 7.92
N ASP A 131 2.37 17.04 8.80
CA ASP A 131 1.22 17.37 9.65
C ASP A 131 0.99 18.90 9.69
N LEU A 132 -0.27 19.31 9.57
CA LEU A 132 -0.68 20.68 9.42
C LEU A 132 -1.44 21.16 10.67
N GLY A 133 -0.84 22.09 11.40
CA GLY A 133 -1.49 22.87 12.43
C GLY A 133 -2.15 24.13 11.88
N THR A 134 -2.70 24.95 12.77
CA THR A 134 -3.29 26.27 12.42
C THR A 134 -2.20 27.29 12.06
N THR A 135 -1.08 27.21 12.76
CA THR A 135 0.08 28.10 12.58
C THR A 135 1.37 27.35 12.32
N THR A 136 1.43 26.07 12.62
CA THR A 136 2.63 25.24 12.50
C THR A 136 2.48 24.22 11.38
N THR A 137 3.45 24.17 10.49
CA THR A 137 3.63 23.08 9.53
C THR A 137 4.76 22.21 10.00
N ALA A 138 4.52 20.91 10.23
CA ALA A 138 5.55 19.90 10.47
C ALA A 138 5.78 19.12 9.18
N ILE A 139 7.04 19.03 8.72
CA ILE A 139 7.42 18.44 7.44
C ILE A 139 8.67 17.59 7.60
N GLY A 140 8.68 16.42 6.97
CA GLY A 140 9.83 15.54 6.91
C GLY A 140 10.22 15.20 5.47
N TRP A 141 11.52 15.02 5.25
CA TRP A 141 12.07 14.48 4.00
C TRP A 141 13.28 13.61 4.27
N SER A 142 13.51 12.65 3.38
CA SER A 142 14.63 11.74 3.41
C SER A 142 15.46 11.88 2.13
N THR A 143 16.78 11.78 2.26
CA THR A 143 17.75 11.76 1.16
C THR A 143 18.80 10.69 1.44
N ASP A 144 19.80 10.54 0.58
CA ASP A 144 20.95 9.65 0.84
C ASP A 144 21.74 10.02 2.11
N ASP A 145 21.59 11.25 2.62
CA ASP A 145 22.24 11.71 3.85
C ASP A 145 21.41 11.39 5.13
N GLY A 146 20.22 10.78 4.97
CA GLY A 146 19.29 10.42 6.05
C GLY A 146 18.04 11.27 6.09
N SER A 147 17.36 11.30 7.23
CA SER A 147 16.06 11.94 7.44
C SER A 147 16.18 13.27 8.15
N THR A 148 15.44 14.26 7.69
CA THR A 148 15.32 15.60 8.30
C THR A 148 13.86 15.90 8.60
N LEU A 149 13.55 16.25 9.87
CA LEU A 149 12.23 16.65 10.31
C LEU A 149 12.28 18.09 10.82
N ALA A 150 11.41 18.93 10.28
CA ALA A 150 11.44 20.37 10.53
C ALA A 150 10.03 20.95 10.70
N VAL A 151 9.96 22.14 11.27
CA VAL A 151 8.73 22.91 11.42
C VAL A 151 8.88 24.32 10.87
N ASP A 152 7.81 24.85 10.32
CA ASP A 152 7.64 26.29 10.10
C ASP A 152 6.47 26.78 10.96
N VAL A 153 6.74 27.77 11.83
CA VAL A 153 5.76 28.34 12.75
C VAL A 153 5.39 29.74 12.28
N GLY A 154 4.17 29.92 11.83
CA GLY A 154 3.62 31.21 11.38
C GLY A 154 4.35 31.84 10.19
N GLY A 155 4.97 31.03 9.32
CA GLY A 155 5.75 31.53 8.18
C GLY A 155 7.08 32.21 8.58
N SER A 156 7.60 31.90 9.77
CA SER A 156 8.85 32.49 10.28
C SER A 156 10.12 31.88 9.67
N GLY A 157 9.94 30.85 8.87
CA GLY A 157 10.99 30.07 8.22
C GLY A 157 11.21 28.72 8.87
N LEU A 158 11.74 27.80 8.06
CA LEU A 158 11.94 26.41 8.42
C LEU A 158 12.99 26.24 9.52
N ARG A 159 12.67 25.46 10.53
CA ARG A 159 13.58 25.11 11.60
C ARG A 159 13.63 23.57 11.79
N THR A 160 14.81 23.00 11.65
CA THR A 160 15.04 21.56 11.89
C THR A 160 14.86 21.26 13.37
N LEU A 161 14.04 20.28 13.69
CA LEU A 161 13.85 19.74 15.04
C LEU A 161 14.58 18.44 15.27
N TYR A 162 14.71 17.63 14.19
CA TYR A 162 15.35 16.33 14.24
C TYR A 162 16.07 16.05 12.92
N GLN A 163 17.27 15.47 13.01
CA GLN A 163 18.03 15.00 11.86
C GLN A 163 18.85 13.78 12.25
N HIS A 164 18.79 12.73 11.45
CA HIS A 164 19.56 11.51 11.67
C HIS A 164 19.87 10.80 10.36
N THR A 165 20.92 9.99 10.36
CA THR A 165 21.33 9.19 9.17
C THR A 165 20.41 7.98 8.96
N GLU A 166 19.71 7.53 9.99
CA GLU A 166 18.74 6.44 9.90
C GLU A 166 17.33 7.00 9.64
N ASP A 167 16.41 6.10 9.30
CA ASP A 167 15.03 6.43 8.98
C ASP A 167 14.29 7.11 10.13
N ALA A 168 13.56 8.16 9.81
CA ALA A 168 12.67 8.87 10.73
C ALA A 168 11.54 9.57 9.99
N GLY A 169 10.39 9.76 10.68
CA GLY A 169 9.22 10.40 10.09
C GLY A 169 8.42 11.25 11.06
N ILE A 170 7.68 12.21 10.51
CA ILE A 170 6.66 12.95 11.26
C ILE A 170 5.54 11.98 11.63
N GLY A 171 5.24 11.86 12.91
CA GLY A 171 4.09 11.10 13.40
C GLY A 171 2.84 11.97 13.56
N ALA A 172 2.84 12.85 14.59
CA ALA A 172 1.68 13.68 14.88
C ALA A 172 2.06 14.99 15.55
N LEU A 173 1.36 16.08 15.21
CA LEU A 173 1.41 17.38 15.85
C LEU A 173 0.26 17.51 16.86
N SER A 174 0.54 17.94 18.11
CA SER A 174 -0.52 18.16 19.10
C SER A 174 -1.48 19.27 18.68
N ARG A 175 -2.73 19.21 19.15
CA ARG A 175 -3.77 20.17 18.75
C ARG A 175 -3.45 21.63 19.15
N ASP A 176 -2.68 21.82 20.22
CA ASP A 176 -2.17 23.14 20.65
C ASP A 176 -0.82 23.50 20.00
N GLU A 177 -0.32 22.66 19.09
CA GLU A 177 0.90 22.85 18.30
C GLU A 177 2.18 23.02 19.14
N THR A 178 2.16 22.52 20.39
CA THR A 178 3.30 22.61 21.30
C THR A 178 4.22 21.39 21.27
N LEU A 179 3.69 20.24 20.82
CA LEU A 179 4.38 18.93 20.79
C LEU A 179 4.33 18.32 19.40
N LEU A 180 5.43 17.68 19.01
CA LEU A 180 5.55 16.90 17.78
C LEU A 180 6.04 15.49 18.14
N ALA A 181 5.24 14.48 17.87
CA ALA A 181 5.66 13.09 17.94
C ALA A 181 6.33 12.69 16.63
N VAL A 182 7.47 12.02 16.72
CA VAL A 182 8.22 11.52 15.55
C VAL A 182 8.52 10.04 15.75
N SER A 183 8.51 9.28 14.67
CA SER A 183 9.09 7.93 14.62
C SER A 183 10.57 8.02 14.29
N HIS A 184 11.40 7.13 14.84
CA HIS A 184 12.83 7.07 14.52
C HIS A 184 13.41 5.67 14.74
N SER A 185 14.53 5.40 14.08
CA SER A 185 15.24 4.10 14.13
C SER A 185 16.51 4.12 15.00
N GLU A 186 16.78 5.16 15.79
CA GLU A 186 17.91 5.17 16.74
C GLU A 186 17.80 4.06 17.78
N HIS A 187 16.56 3.66 18.11
CA HIS A 187 16.23 2.47 18.87
C HIS A 187 15.26 1.64 18.01
N GLY A 188 15.52 0.35 17.86
CA GLY A 188 14.78 -0.48 16.94
C GLY A 188 15.36 -0.45 15.52
N ASP A 189 14.51 -0.43 14.53
CA ASP A 189 14.86 -0.40 13.11
C ASP A 189 13.72 0.24 12.27
N ALA A 190 13.89 0.36 10.96
CA ALA A 190 12.89 1.00 10.07
C ALA A 190 11.50 0.29 10.05
N ARG A 191 11.47 -1.00 10.39
CA ARG A 191 10.23 -1.79 10.48
C ARG A 191 9.61 -1.78 11.88
N HIS A 192 10.43 -1.53 12.91
CA HIS A 192 10.07 -1.52 14.33
C HIS A 192 10.64 -0.27 15.00
N PRO A 193 10.08 0.92 14.69
CA PRO A 193 10.64 2.19 15.14
C PRO A 193 10.40 2.43 16.63
N ALA A 194 11.05 3.48 17.13
CA ALA A 194 10.82 4.10 18.43
C ALA A 194 10.07 5.44 18.26
N ILE A 195 9.57 5.99 19.34
CA ILE A 195 8.89 7.29 19.36
C ILE A 195 9.67 8.29 20.19
N ARG A 196 9.89 9.47 19.65
CA ARG A 196 10.35 10.64 20.39
C ARG A 196 9.30 11.76 20.30
N VAL A 197 9.01 12.42 21.41
CA VAL A 197 8.15 13.60 21.44
C VAL A 197 9.02 14.83 21.70
N LEU A 198 8.92 15.80 20.79
CA LEU A 198 9.70 17.04 20.78
C LEU A 198 8.80 18.23 21.10
N ARG A 199 9.34 19.23 21.83
CA ARG A 199 8.69 20.55 21.94
C ARG A 199 8.86 21.33 20.63
N VAL A 200 7.76 21.78 20.07
CA VAL A 200 7.80 22.60 18.86
C VAL A 200 8.62 23.89 19.05
N PRO A 201 8.53 24.64 20.17
CA PRO A 201 9.25 25.91 20.30
C PRO A 201 10.79 25.80 20.26
N ASP A 202 11.38 24.75 20.80
CA ASP A 202 12.84 24.68 21.00
C ASP A 202 13.50 23.34 20.56
N GLY A 203 12.69 22.34 20.13
CA GLY A 203 13.18 21.04 19.73
C GLY A 203 13.65 20.13 20.89
N SER A 204 13.43 20.55 22.15
CA SER A 204 13.79 19.71 23.30
C SER A 204 12.91 18.47 23.40
N SER A 205 13.52 17.32 23.75
CA SER A 205 12.77 16.07 23.96
C SER A 205 11.93 16.16 25.24
N VAL A 206 10.67 15.79 25.13
CA VAL A 206 9.73 15.63 26.26
C VAL A 206 9.73 14.19 26.75
N GLY A 207 9.85 13.24 25.83
CA GLY A 207 9.89 11.82 26.13
C GLY A 207 10.39 11.02 24.94
N ASP A 208 10.91 9.84 25.25
CA ASP A 208 11.41 8.87 24.28
C ASP A 208 10.92 7.49 24.72
N ARG A 209 10.38 6.71 23.79
CA ARG A 209 9.83 5.38 24.05
C ARG A 209 10.26 4.41 22.97
N HIS A 210 10.73 3.26 23.42
CA HIS A 210 11.02 2.12 22.57
C HIS A 210 10.69 0.83 23.31
N ASP A 211 10.26 -0.17 22.59
CA ASP A 211 10.06 -1.49 23.15
C ASP A 211 11.31 -2.36 22.98
N THR A 212 11.63 -3.11 24.02
CA THR A 212 12.70 -4.11 23.96
C THR A 212 12.10 -5.44 23.53
N PRO A 213 12.64 -6.08 22.48
CA PRO A 213 12.15 -7.38 22.03
C PRO A 213 12.14 -8.39 23.19
N ARG A 214 11.06 -9.15 23.32
CA ARG A 214 10.95 -10.29 24.22
C ARG A 214 11.87 -11.43 23.75
N ALA A 215 12.09 -12.43 24.61
CA ALA A 215 12.90 -13.60 24.26
C ALA A 215 12.35 -14.42 23.07
N ASP A 216 11.05 -14.28 22.79
CA ASP A 216 10.35 -14.87 21.63
C ASP A 216 10.35 -13.95 20.37
N GLY A 217 11.03 -12.81 20.43
CA GLY A 217 11.11 -11.82 19.35
C GLY A 217 9.90 -10.90 19.24
N GLN A 218 8.86 -11.06 20.07
CA GLN A 218 7.66 -10.22 20.07
C GLN A 218 7.87 -8.92 20.86
N GLY A 219 6.99 -7.95 20.65
CA GLY A 219 6.96 -6.68 21.36
C GLY A 219 7.99 -5.69 20.84
N ARG A 220 8.21 -5.66 19.52
CA ARG A 220 9.08 -4.68 18.87
C ARG A 220 8.26 -3.58 18.23
N GLY A 221 8.79 -2.37 18.27
CA GLY A 221 8.23 -1.22 17.56
C GLY A 221 7.09 -0.51 18.31
N LEU A 222 7.17 0.82 18.22
CA LEU A 222 6.11 1.73 18.64
C LEU A 222 5.90 2.75 17.52
N THR A 223 4.64 2.97 17.13
CA THR A 223 4.29 3.90 16.06
C THR A 223 3.39 5.01 16.60
N PRO A 224 3.77 6.31 16.50
CA PRO A 224 2.88 7.40 16.85
C PRO A 224 1.76 7.51 15.82
N ILE A 225 0.50 7.51 16.27
CA ILE A 225 -0.67 7.55 15.39
C ILE A 225 -1.26 8.96 15.36
N ALA A 226 -1.73 9.46 16.50
CA ALA A 226 -2.36 10.77 16.58
C ALA A 226 -2.34 11.32 18.01
N PHE A 227 -2.21 12.63 18.17
CA PHE A 227 -2.59 13.28 19.43
C PHE A 227 -4.11 13.41 19.54
N ALA A 228 -4.60 13.41 20.79
CA ALA A 228 -5.99 13.74 21.03
C ALA A 228 -6.35 15.09 20.40
N PRO A 229 -7.45 15.20 19.62
CA PRO A 229 -7.78 16.39 18.82
C PRO A 229 -8.36 17.55 19.64
N VAL A 230 -8.05 17.63 20.93
CA VAL A 230 -8.51 18.66 21.88
C VAL A 230 -7.31 19.46 22.38
N ALA A 231 -7.38 20.78 22.30
CA ALA A 231 -6.29 21.65 22.74
C ALA A 231 -5.96 21.45 24.22
N GLY A 232 -4.65 21.24 24.53
CA GLY A 232 -4.16 20.97 25.89
C GLY A 232 -4.29 19.51 26.35
N ASP A 233 -4.94 18.63 25.56
CA ASP A 233 -4.94 17.19 25.81
C ASP A 233 -3.65 16.59 25.21
N GLN A 234 -2.77 16.07 26.07
CA GLN A 234 -1.47 15.55 25.67
C GLN A 234 -1.44 14.02 25.53
N ARG A 235 -2.60 13.38 25.38
CA ARG A 235 -2.68 11.95 25.09
C ARG A 235 -2.27 11.68 23.65
N LEU A 236 -1.28 10.82 23.47
CA LEU A 236 -0.82 10.30 22.19
C LEU A 236 -1.35 8.88 22.02
N LEU A 237 -2.07 8.62 20.95
CA LEU A 237 -2.43 7.26 20.52
C LEU A 237 -1.22 6.64 19.84
N VAL A 238 -0.87 5.43 20.26
CA VAL A 238 0.33 4.71 19.83
C VAL A 238 -0.04 3.29 19.44
N GLY A 239 0.47 2.85 18.29
CA GLY A 239 0.49 1.45 17.89
C GLY A 239 1.62 0.70 18.57
N HIS A 240 1.39 -0.54 18.98
CA HIS A 240 2.39 -1.44 19.57
C HIS A 240 2.11 -2.90 19.24
N GLU A 241 3.14 -3.76 19.42
CA GLU A 241 3.04 -5.19 19.11
C GLU A 241 3.31 -6.09 20.32
N ARG A 242 3.19 -5.59 21.53
CA ARG A 242 3.60 -6.26 22.78
C ARG A 242 2.95 -7.62 23.02
N ARG A 243 1.80 -7.90 22.37
CA ARG A 243 1.08 -9.18 22.45
C ARG A 243 1.10 -9.97 21.13
N GLY A 244 2.05 -9.65 20.24
CA GLY A 244 2.28 -10.39 18.99
C GLY A 244 1.35 -10.03 17.85
N ARG A 245 0.76 -8.83 17.88
CA ARG A 245 -0.06 -8.25 16.82
C ARG A 245 -0.14 -6.74 16.98
N ASP A 246 -0.58 -6.04 15.95
CA ASP A 246 -0.80 -4.60 16.03
C ASP A 246 -1.96 -4.30 16.99
N GLU A 247 -1.69 -3.56 18.04
CA GLU A 247 -2.61 -3.14 19.10
C GLU A 247 -2.35 -1.67 19.48
N LEU A 248 -3.13 -1.17 20.43
CA LEU A 248 -3.21 0.25 20.74
C LEU A 248 -2.90 0.53 22.20
N LEU A 249 -2.20 1.63 22.45
CA LEU A 249 -2.06 2.21 23.77
C LEU A 249 -2.23 3.74 23.74
N ILE A 250 -2.55 4.32 24.87
CA ILE A 250 -2.53 5.77 25.09
C ILE A 250 -1.32 6.10 25.94
N TRP A 251 -0.44 6.96 25.43
CA TRP A 251 0.62 7.59 26.20
C TRP A 251 0.18 9.00 26.60
N ASP A 252 -0.11 9.21 27.87
CA ASP A 252 -0.39 10.53 28.45
C ASP A 252 0.93 11.19 28.87
N LEU A 253 1.36 12.17 28.07
CA LEU A 253 2.62 12.89 28.30
C LEU A 253 2.56 13.85 29.50
N ALA A 254 1.38 14.29 29.93
CA ALA A 254 1.24 15.16 31.09
C ALA A 254 1.54 14.43 32.40
N SER A 255 1.18 13.15 32.51
CA SER A 255 1.44 12.27 33.65
C SER A 255 2.58 11.29 33.40
N ASP A 256 3.10 11.23 32.20
CA ASP A 256 4.09 10.24 31.71
C ASP A 256 3.66 8.79 31.97
N THR A 257 2.38 8.49 31.67
CA THR A 257 1.81 7.15 31.90
C THR A 257 1.34 6.53 30.58
N GLU A 258 1.53 5.21 30.44
CA GLU A 258 1.00 4.42 29.33
C GLU A 258 -0.21 3.59 29.81
N THR A 259 -1.22 3.52 28.97
CA THR A 259 -2.41 2.66 29.17
C THR A 259 -2.63 1.82 27.92
N GLU A 260 -2.35 0.52 27.99
CA GLU A 260 -2.68 -0.40 26.91
C GLU A 260 -4.20 -0.60 26.81
N LEU A 261 -4.72 -0.48 25.60
CA LEU A 261 -6.13 -0.70 25.31
C LEU A 261 -6.34 -2.19 25.01
N VAL A 262 -6.86 -2.93 25.98
CA VAL A 262 -7.11 -4.37 25.80
C VAL A 262 -8.43 -4.57 25.06
N ILE A 263 -8.35 -4.74 23.74
CA ILE A 263 -9.49 -4.99 22.85
C ILE A 263 -9.46 -6.46 22.47
N ASP A 264 -10.49 -7.24 22.86
CA ASP A 264 -10.58 -8.68 22.62
C ASP A 264 -11.14 -8.98 21.22
N LEU A 265 -10.34 -8.61 20.19
CA LEU A 265 -10.59 -8.93 18.78
C LEU A 265 -9.34 -9.62 18.21
N PRO A 266 -9.45 -10.78 17.56
CA PRO A 266 -8.30 -11.43 16.92
C PRO A 266 -7.91 -10.74 15.62
N GLY A 267 -6.62 -10.56 15.33
CA GLY A 267 -6.10 -9.84 14.15
C GLY A 267 -5.53 -8.50 14.54
N ASP A 268 -5.26 -7.64 13.58
CA ASP A 268 -4.56 -6.38 13.76
C ASP A 268 -5.52 -5.21 13.93
N LEU A 269 -5.14 -4.24 14.76
CA LEU A 269 -5.94 -3.08 15.11
C LEU A 269 -5.24 -1.79 14.65
N THR A 270 -6.02 -0.90 14.06
CA THR A 270 -5.66 0.50 13.83
C THR A 270 -6.71 1.40 14.48
N ALA A 271 -6.39 2.66 14.78
CA ALA A 271 -7.43 3.56 15.27
C ALA A 271 -7.10 5.03 15.01
N ASP A 272 -8.14 5.87 15.14
CA ASP A 272 -8.03 7.31 15.24
C ASP A 272 -9.04 7.84 16.28
N PHE A 273 -8.79 9.05 16.79
CA PHE A 273 -9.69 9.67 17.76
C PHE A 273 -10.98 10.16 17.13
N TYR A 274 -12.09 10.02 17.87
CA TYR A 274 -13.25 10.88 17.64
C TYR A 274 -12.89 12.34 17.92
N PRO A 275 -13.50 13.33 17.22
CA PRO A 275 -13.14 14.75 17.34
C PRO A 275 -13.23 15.36 18.74
N ASP A 276 -14.01 14.75 19.65
CA ASP A 276 -14.15 15.15 21.05
C ASP A 276 -13.20 14.40 22.00
N ALA A 277 -12.35 13.53 21.46
CA ALA A 277 -11.42 12.66 22.19
C ALA A 277 -12.08 11.74 23.23
N SER A 278 -13.39 11.47 23.14
CA SER A 278 -14.12 10.57 24.05
C SER A 278 -14.01 9.11 23.66
N ALA A 279 -13.72 8.82 22.39
CA ALA A 279 -13.69 7.47 21.83
C ALA A 279 -12.63 7.37 20.72
N LEU A 280 -12.36 6.13 20.31
CA LEU A 280 -11.60 5.79 19.12
C LEU A 280 -12.51 5.14 18.07
N LEU A 281 -12.29 5.50 16.80
CA LEU A 281 -12.71 4.69 15.66
C LEU A 281 -11.64 3.63 15.45
N VAL A 282 -11.99 2.37 15.68
CA VAL A 282 -11.06 1.24 15.58
C VAL A 282 -11.31 0.50 14.27
N GLY A 283 -10.27 0.40 13.46
CA GLY A 283 -10.19 -0.52 12.32
C GLY A 283 -9.69 -1.87 12.79
N HIS A 284 -10.41 -2.94 12.45
CA HIS A 284 -10.03 -4.31 12.80
C HIS A 284 -9.82 -5.11 11.52
N THR A 285 -8.60 -5.55 11.28
CA THR A 285 -8.21 -6.33 10.10
C THR A 285 -7.92 -7.77 10.46
N ARG A 286 -8.59 -8.70 9.76
CA ARG A 286 -8.36 -10.14 9.91
C ARG A 286 -8.71 -10.88 8.62
N ALA A 287 -7.85 -11.80 8.21
CA ALA A 287 -8.10 -12.71 7.10
C ALA A 287 -8.61 -11.98 5.83
N GLY A 288 -7.91 -10.90 5.43
CA GLY A 288 -8.24 -10.12 4.24
C GLY A 288 -9.53 -9.32 4.32
N ARG A 289 -10.03 -9.02 5.52
CA ARG A 289 -11.23 -8.19 5.74
C ARG A 289 -11.01 -7.18 6.84
N THR A 290 -11.46 -5.96 6.62
CA THR A 290 -11.39 -4.86 7.62
C THR A 290 -12.80 -4.42 7.97
N THR A 291 -13.09 -4.37 9.28
CA THR A 291 -14.35 -3.87 9.88
C THR A 291 -14.08 -2.68 10.79
N MET A 292 -15.12 -1.97 11.19
CA MET A 292 -15.02 -0.79 12.05
C MET A 292 -15.75 -0.99 13.38
N HIS A 293 -15.17 -0.40 14.43
CA HIS A 293 -15.74 -0.38 15.78
C HIS A 293 -15.56 0.99 16.41
N ARG A 294 -16.39 1.32 17.38
CA ARG A 294 -16.20 2.47 18.27
C ARG A 294 -15.78 1.98 19.66
N TYR A 295 -14.62 2.42 20.12
CA TYR A 295 -14.13 2.13 21.47
C TYR A 295 -14.26 3.36 22.36
N ASP A 296 -15.08 3.28 23.41
CA ASP A 296 -15.30 4.36 24.38
C ASP A 296 -14.18 4.37 25.42
N LEU A 297 -13.42 5.46 25.46
CA LEU A 297 -12.21 5.55 26.30
C LEU A 297 -12.50 5.60 27.81
N ALA A 298 -13.68 6.07 28.21
CA ALA A 298 -14.02 6.17 29.63
C ALA A 298 -14.53 4.84 30.20
N SER A 299 -15.31 4.10 29.44
CA SER A 299 -15.92 2.86 29.89
C SER A 299 -15.19 1.59 29.41
N GLY A 300 -14.33 1.70 28.39
CA GLY A 300 -13.69 0.56 27.72
C GLY A 300 -14.66 -0.28 26.88
N VAL A 301 -15.83 0.23 26.58
CA VAL A 301 -16.84 -0.51 25.79
C VAL A 301 -16.53 -0.39 24.31
N LEU A 302 -16.42 -1.56 23.66
CA LEU A 302 -16.34 -1.68 22.20
C LEU A 302 -17.75 -1.88 21.62
N THR A 303 -18.09 -1.10 20.60
CA THR A 303 -19.37 -1.18 19.89
C THR A 303 -19.11 -1.38 18.42
N ASP A 304 -19.73 -2.39 17.79
CA ASP A 304 -19.63 -2.63 16.37
C ASP A 304 -20.25 -1.49 15.56
N LEU A 305 -19.57 -1.07 14.51
CA LEU A 305 -20.11 -0.17 13.50
C LEU A 305 -20.45 -1.01 12.26
N PRO A 306 -21.73 -1.36 12.05
CA PRO A 306 -22.12 -2.34 11.05
C PRO A 306 -21.89 -1.80 9.63
N THR A 307 -21.24 -2.61 8.80
CA THR A 307 -21.08 -2.41 7.36
C THR A 307 -21.61 -3.62 6.59
N ALA A 308 -21.82 -3.47 5.29
CA ALA A 308 -22.08 -4.62 4.43
C ALA A 308 -20.85 -5.57 4.44
N PRO A 309 -21.03 -6.90 4.18
CA PRO A 309 -19.92 -7.82 4.01
C PRO A 309 -18.92 -7.36 2.93
N GLY A 310 -17.63 -7.38 3.22
CA GLY A 310 -16.55 -6.86 2.39
C GLY A 310 -15.45 -6.28 3.26
N SER A 311 -14.69 -5.32 2.74
CA SER A 311 -13.58 -4.69 3.43
C SER A 311 -13.71 -3.17 3.43
N VAL A 312 -13.48 -2.55 4.58
CA VAL A 312 -13.37 -1.08 4.75
C VAL A 312 -11.98 -0.64 4.29
N GLY A 313 -11.93 0.38 3.43
CA GLY A 313 -10.69 0.91 2.87
C GLY A 313 -10.48 2.37 3.18
N GLY A 314 -10.12 2.67 4.43
CA GLY A 314 -10.01 4.03 4.96
C GLY A 314 -11.33 4.52 5.57
N SER A 315 -11.22 5.29 6.64
CA SER A 315 -12.36 5.87 7.34
C SER A 315 -11.95 7.14 8.08
N ASP A 316 -12.91 8.04 8.32
CA ASP A 316 -12.71 9.29 9.03
C ASP A 316 -13.98 9.67 9.80
N VAL A 317 -13.84 10.30 10.98
CA VAL A 317 -14.95 10.69 11.84
C VAL A 317 -15.24 12.18 11.72
N ARG A 318 -16.45 12.51 11.35
CA ARG A 318 -16.92 13.90 11.23
C ARG A 318 -17.27 14.52 12.60
N PRO A 319 -17.31 15.87 12.70
CA PRO A 319 -17.68 16.56 13.95
C PRO A 319 -19.07 16.21 14.49
N ASP A 320 -20.00 15.76 13.64
CA ASP A 320 -21.33 15.32 14.04
C ASP A 320 -21.37 13.84 14.51
N GLY A 321 -20.21 13.18 14.54
CA GLY A 321 -20.06 11.78 14.94
C GLY A 321 -20.38 10.78 13.82
N SER A 322 -20.70 11.23 12.61
CA SER A 322 -20.82 10.34 11.45
C SER A 322 -19.44 9.83 11.02
N VAL A 323 -19.39 8.61 10.48
CA VAL A 323 -18.16 7.98 9.97
C VAL A 323 -18.25 7.89 8.46
N GLU A 324 -17.36 8.59 7.77
CA GLU A 324 -17.17 8.48 6.33
C GLU A 324 -16.16 7.37 6.05
N TYR A 325 -16.46 6.48 5.11
CA TYR A 325 -15.59 5.33 4.86
C TYR A 325 -15.64 4.82 3.42
N GLY A 326 -14.53 4.27 2.96
CA GLY A 326 -14.45 3.48 1.74
C GLY A 326 -14.89 2.05 1.99
N TRP A 327 -15.70 1.49 1.11
CA TRP A 327 -16.13 0.09 1.20
C TRP A 327 -16.06 -0.58 -0.17
N SER A 328 -15.64 -1.83 -0.17
CA SER A 328 -15.61 -2.68 -1.36
C SER A 328 -15.77 -4.15 -0.95
N SER A 329 -16.22 -5.00 -1.86
CA SER A 329 -16.10 -6.46 -1.74
C SER A 329 -15.59 -7.03 -3.06
N ALA A 330 -15.26 -8.31 -3.09
CA ALA A 330 -14.83 -8.97 -4.34
C ALA A 330 -15.80 -8.73 -5.50
N THR A 331 -17.10 -8.70 -5.22
CA THR A 331 -18.16 -8.51 -6.22
C THR A 331 -18.52 -7.05 -6.48
N SER A 332 -18.29 -6.16 -5.51
CA SER A 332 -18.74 -4.76 -5.56
C SER A 332 -17.58 -3.80 -5.72
N PRO A 333 -17.58 -2.98 -6.77
CA PRO A 333 -16.64 -1.88 -6.93
C PRO A 333 -16.62 -0.93 -5.73
N PRO A 334 -15.50 -0.20 -5.50
CA PRO A 334 -15.37 0.73 -4.37
C PRO A 334 -16.48 1.77 -4.33
N LEU A 335 -16.98 2.02 -3.13
CA LEU A 335 -17.99 3.03 -2.80
C LEU A 335 -17.48 3.89 -1.65
N VAL A 336 -17.81 5.17 -1.66
CA VAL A 336 -17.62 6.07 -0.52
C VAL A 336 -18.95 6.24 0.18
N ARG A 337 -19.00 5.87 1.45
CA ARG A 337 -20.22 5.77 2.26
C ARG A 337 -20.11 6.62 3.52
N VAL A 338 -21.24 6.86 4.16
CA VAL A 338 -21.31 7.50 5.47
C VAL A 338 -22.24 6.71 6.37
N LEU A 339 -21.74 6.32 7.53
CA LEU A 339 -22.52 5.74 8.62
C LEU A 339 -22.88 6.87 9.59
N ARG A 340 -24.18 7.15 9.71
CA ARG A 340 -24.72 8.20 10.59
C ARG A 340 -24.80 7.71 12.04
N PRO A 341 -24.78 8.61 13.05
CA PRO A 341 -24.94 8.22 14.46
C PRO A 341 -26.24 7.48 14.78
N ASP A 342 -27.28 7.64 13.97
CA ASP A 342 -28.57 6.95 14.10
C ASP A 342 -28.56 5.54 13.44
N GLY A 343 -27.42 5.10 12.91
CA GLY A 343 -27.22 3.80 12.28
C GLY A 343 -27.61 3.74 10.80
N ARG A 344 -28.02 4.85 10.18
CA ARG A 344 -28.24 4.87 8.72
C ARG A 344 -26.89 4.84 8.00
N ASP A 345 -26.79 3.93 7.04
CA ASP A 345 -25.64 3.77 6.17
C ASP A 345 -26.04 4.09 4.73
N GLU A 346 -25.43 5.14 4.15
CA GLU A 346 -25.82 5.67 2.85
C GLU A 346 -24.59 6.02 1.98
N ALA A 347 -24.80 6.18 0.68
CA ALA A 347 -23.73 6.67 -0.20
C ALA A 347 -23.40 8.13 0.13
N LEU A 348 -22.11 8.44 0.32
CA LEU A 348 -21.65 9.82 0.53
C LEU A 348 -21.37 10.52 -0.81
N LEU A 349 -20.56 9.87 -1.65
CA LEU A 349 -20.23 10.34 -2.98
C LEU A 349 -20.46 9.23 -4.00
N THR A 350 -20.98 9.62 -5.17
CA THR A 350 -21.13 8.71 -6.31
C THR A 350 -20.17 9.15 -7.41
N PRO A 351 -19.25 8.28 -7.85
CA PRO A 351 -18.40 8.59 -9.01
C PRO A 351 -19.23 8.93 -10.24
N PRO A 352 -18.78 9.86 -11.10
CA PRO A 352 -19.46 10.18 -12.35
C PRO A 352 -19.39 9.00 -13.35
N GLY A 353 -20.38 8.91 -14.24
CA GLY A 353 -20.44 7.90 -15.29
C GLY A 353 -20.96 6.53 -14.85
N ASP A 354 -20.69 5.52 -15.68
CA ASP A 354 -21.18 4.16 -15.45
C ASP A 354 -20.35 3.44 -14.37
N ARG A 355 -21.03 2.61 -13.59
CA ARG A 355 -20.34 1.74 -12.63
C ARG A 355 -19.64 0.59 -13.35
N PRO A 356 -18.45 0.15 -12.87
CA PRO A 356 -17.83 -1.04 -13.42
C PRO A 356 -18.72 -2.27 -13.20
N ALA A 357 -18.62 -3.23 -14.13
CA ALA A 357 -19.33 -4.49 -13.97
C ALA A 357 -18.89 -5.21 -12.68
N PRO A 358 -19.82 -5.85 -11.95
CA PRO A 358 -19.46 -6.66 -10.79
C PRO A 358 -18.54 -7.82 -11.16
N SER A 359 -17.90 -8.43 -10.19
CA SER A 359 -17.11 -9.64 -10.34
C SER A 359 -17.69 -10.77 -9.50
N VAL A 360 -16.98 -11.88 -9.38
CA VAL A 360 -17.42 -13.04 -8.60
C VAL A 360 -16.97 -12.96 -7.15
N VAL A 361 -17.63 -13.71 -6.27
CA VAL A 361 -17.26 -13.86 -4.86
C VAL A 361 -15.88 -14.52 -4.76
N LEU A 362 -15.10 -14.13 -3.74
CA LEU A 362 -13.93 -14.86 -3.32
C LEU A 362 -14.32 -15.88 -2.23
N ASP A 363 -13.80 -17.09 -2.38
CA ASP A 363 -13.84 -18.11 -1.35
C ASP A 363 -12.53 -18.10 -0.55
N ASP A 364 -12.61 -18.47 0.72
CA ASP A 364 -11.46 -18.63 1.60
C ASP A 364 -10.93 -20.07 1.55
N ALA A 365 -9.61 -20.22 1.58
CA ALA A 365 -8.95 -21.48 1.86
C ALA A 365 -7.90 -21.29 2.95
N TRP A 366 -7.83 -22.21 3.91
CA TRP A 366 -6.78 -22.30 4.91
C TRP A 366 -6.02 -23.58 4.65
N VAL A 367 -4.84 -23.45 4.08
CA VAL A 367 -4.04 -24.57 3.59
C VAL A 367 -2.97 -24.90 4.61
N PRO A 368 -2.93 -26.13 5.16
CA PRO A 368 -1.91 -26.50 6.15
C PRO A 368 -0.48 -26.34 5.61
N GLY A 369 0.29 -25.44 6.22
CA GLY A 369 1.70 -25.21 5.94
C GLY A 369 2.60 -25.75 7.06
N GLU A 370 3.91 -25.59 6.91
CA GLU A 370 4.90 -26.12 7.86
C GLU A 370 4.83 -25.43 9.24
N GLU A 371 4.59 -24.11 9.26
CA GLU A 371 4.57 -23.29 10.49
C GLU A 371 3.20 -22.62 10.73
N GLY A 372 2.12 -23.18 10.20
CA GLY A 372 0.75 -22.69 10.33
C GLY A 372 -0.02 -22.73 9.02
N ASP A 373 -1.32 -22.49 9.10
CA ASP A 373 -2.19 -22.52 7.92
C ASP A 373 -1.99 -21.25 7.08
N VAL A 374 -1.73 -21.41 5.79
CA VAL A 374 -1.62 -20.33 4.82
C VAL A 374 -3.02 -19.95 4.33
N HIS A 375 -3.40 -18.69 4.52
CA HIS A 375 -4.66 -18.19 4.03
C HIS A 375 -4.57 -17.83 2.54
N ALA A 376 -5.51 -18.32 1.75
CA ALA A 376 -5.68 -17.95 0.36
C ALA A 376 -7.12 -17.51 0.08
N LEU A 377 -7.25 -16.50 -0.77
CA LEU A 377 -8.54 -16.08 -1.35
C LEU A 377 -8.57 -16.53 -2.80
N TRP A 378 -9.65 -17.17 -3.25
CA TRP A 378 -9.69 -17.71 -4.59
C TRP A 378 -11.05 -17.55 -5.27
N ALA A 379 -11.03 -17.54 -6.60
CA ALA A 379 -12.23 -17.56 -7.43
C ALA A 379 -11.98 -18.31 -8.73
N ARG A 380 -13.04 -18.86 -9.31
CA ARG A 380 -13.01 -19.42 -10.66
C ARG A 380 -14.00 -18.71 -11.58
N PRO A 381 -13.79 -18.78 -12.91
CA PRO A 381 -14.75 -18.25 -13.87
C PRO A 381 -16.14 -18.87 -13.71
N GLU A 382 -17.19 -18.07 -13.86
CA GLU A 382 -18.56 -18.55 -13.77
C GLU A 382 -18.85 -19.69 -14.76
N GLY A 383 -19.58 -20.69 -14.29
CA GLY A 383 -20.01 -21.83 -15.11
C GLY A 383 -18.92 -22.87 -15.40
N THR A 384 -17.70 -22.69 -14.89
CA THR A 384 -16.62 -23.67 -15.06
C THR A 384 -16.61 -24.71 -13.94
N SER A 385 -16.17 -25.90 -14.26
CA SER A 385 -15.97 -27.01 -13.32
C SER A 385 -14.69 -27.79 -13.69
N GLY A 386 -14.05 -28.41 -12.70
CA GLY A 386 -12.77 -29.08 -12.89
C GLY A 386 -11.59 -28.11 -13.04
N PRO A 387 -10.37 -28.61 -13.28
CA PRO A 387 -9.17 -27.78 -13.36
C PRO A 387 -9.23 -26.83 -14.55
N VAL A 388 -8.85 -25.58 -14.30
CA VAL A 388 -8.73 -24.53 -15.34
C VAL A 388 -7.35 -23.85 -15.25
N PRO A 389 -6.89 -23.18 -16.30
CA PRO A 389 -5.73 -22.31 -16.20
C PRO A 389 -5.87 -21.37 -15.01
N THR A 390 -4.83 -21.21 -14.21
CA THR A 390 -4.93 -20.51 -12.91
C THR A 390 -3.79 -19.53 -12.74
N VAL A 391 -4.13 -18.29 -12.36
CA VAL A 391 -3.18 -17.25 -11.99
C VAL A 391 -3.04 -17.21 -10.47
N PHE A 392 -1.83 -17.40 -9.98
CA PHE A 392 -1.44 -17.15 -8.60
C PHE A 392 -0.98 -15.69 -8.53
N MET A 393 -1.85 -14.84 -7.99
CA MET A 393 -1.59 -13.41 -7.80
C MET A 393 -0.95 -13.20 -6.44
N ILE A 394 0.27 -12.67 -6.46
CA ILE A 394 1.10 -12.49 -5.28
C ILE A 394 1.22 -11.01 -4.96
N HIS A 395 0.73 -10.62 -3.79
CA HIS A 395 0.76 -9.22 -3.38
C HIS A 395 2.17 -8.70 -3.11
N GLY A 396 2.34 -7.40 -3.25
CA GLY A 396 3.55 -6.67 -2.89
C GLY A 396 3.62 -6.36 -1.39
N GLY A 397 4.56 -5.54 -1.01
CA GLY A 397 4.75 -5.12 0.37
C GLY A 397 6.18 -5.37 0.87
N PRO A 398 6.52 -6.49 1.56
CA PRO A 398 5.74 -7.69 1.89
C PRO A 398 4.64 -7.52 2.95
N GLN A 399 4.75 -6.50 3.81
CA GLN A 399 3.80 -6.18 4.88
C GLN A 399 2.50 -5.57 4.31
N ALA A 400 1.75 -6.40 3.60
CA ALA A 400 0.43 -6.13 3.04
C ALA A 400 -0.40 -7.43 3.10
N ALA A 401 -1.59 -7.44 2.54
CA ALA A 401 -2.38 -8.65 2.35
C ALA A 401 -3.32 -8.47 1.15
N ASP A 402 -3.63 -9.58 0.50
CA ASP A 402 -4.77 -9.62 -0.41
C ASP A 402 -6.08 -9.66 0.40
N GLU A 403 -7.05 -8.86 -0.02
CA GLU A 403 -8.28 -8.63 0.70
C GLU A 403 -9.53 -8.97 -0.13
N ASP A 404 -10.65 -9.20 0.57
CA ASP A 404 -11.97 -9.30 -0.05
C ASP A 404 -12.43 -7.91 -0.52
N ARG A 405 -11.76 -7.43 -1.60
CA ARG A 405 -12.05 -6.16 -2.28
C ARG A 405 -12.18 -6.37 -3.77
N TYR A 406 -12.85 -5.45 -4.44
CA TYR A 406 -12.91 -5.43 -5.89
C TYR A 406 -11.54 -5.19 -6.51
N SER A 407 -11.14 -6.07 -7.41
CA SER A 407 -9.95 -5.91 -8.25
C SER A 407 -10.37 -6.00 -9.73
N ALA A 408 -10.09 -4.93 -10.49
CA ALA A 408 -10.33 -4.93 -11.93
C ALA A 408 -9.43 -5.96 -12.64
N VAL A 409 -8.17 -6.10 -12.22
CA VAL A 409 -7.20 -7.06 -12.78
C VAL A 409 -7.69 -8.49 -12.56
N ARG A 410 -8.02 -8.86 -11.31
CA ARG A 410 -8.61 -10.18 -11.02
C ARG A 410 -9.84 -10.46 -11.86
N ALA A 411 -10.75 -9.48 -11.96
CA ALA A 411 -12.00 -9.64 -12.71
C ALA A 411 -11.75 -9.89 -14.20
N VAL A 412 -10.72 -9.29 -14.79
CA VAL A 412 -10.34 -9.52 -16.19
C VAL A 412 -9.70 -10.89 -16.38
N TRP A 413 -8.87 -11.38 -15.44
CA TRP A 413 -8.37 -12.75 -15.48
C TRP A 413 -9.50 -13.78 -15.47
N LEU A 414 -10.51 -13.57 -14.59
CA LEU A 414 -11.72 -14.41 -14.57
C LEU A 414 -12.52 -14.34 -15.87
N ASP A 415 -12.71 -13.12 -16.44
CA ASP A 415 -13.34 -12.93 -17.75
C ASP A 415 -12.52 -13.59 -18.89
N ALA A 416 -11.21 -13.72 -18.71
CA ALA A 416 -10.29 -14.38 -19.65
C ALA A 416 -10.29 -15.91 -19.54
N GLY A 417 -11.04 -16.47 -18.59
CA GLY A 417 -11.19 -17.93 -18.38
C GLY A 417 -10.20 -18.54 -17.40
N PHE A 418 -9.46 -17.73 -16.63
CA PHE A 418 -8.53 -18.19 -15.61
C PHE A 418 -9.18 -18.21 -14.23
N ALA A 419 -8.92 -19.23 -13.44
CA ALA A 419 -9.09 -19.09 -11.99
C ALA A 419 -8.01 -18.17 -11.42
N VAL A 420 -8.29 -17.57 -10.27
CA VAL A 420 -7.36 -16.69 -9.56
C VAL A 420 -7.22 -17.15 -8.13
N VAL A 421 -5.99 -17.26 -7.66
CA VAL A 421 -5.63 -17.58 -6.27
C VAL A 421 -4.72 -16.49 -5.74
N HIS A 422 -5.17 -15.80 -4.69
CA HIS A 422 -4.38 -14.84 -3.92
C HIS A 422 -3.77 -15.54 -2.72
N VAL A 423 -2.49 -15.36 -2.46
CA VAL A 423 -1.79 -16.05 -1.36
C VAL A 423 -1.33 -15.05 -0.31
N ASN A 424 -1.90 -15.14 0.89
CA ASN A 424 -1.43 -14.38 2.05
C ASN A 424 -0.32 -15.17 2.77
N TYR A 425 0.85 -15.18 2.16
CA TYR A 425 2.06 -15.87 2.62
C TYR A 425 2.59 -15.30 3.95
N ARG A 426 3.47 -16.02 4.65
CA ARG A 426 4.23 -15.46 5.78
C ARG A 426 5.03 -14.25 5.33
N GLY A 427 4.84 -13.11 5.99
CA GLY A 427 5.21 -11.76 5.58
C GLY A 427 3.98 -10.85 5.50
N SER A 428 2.78 -11.40 5.29
CA SER A 428 1.53 -10.64 5.18
C SER A 428 1.08 -10.07 6.53
N SER A 429 0.42 -8.89 6.48
CA SER A 429 -0.25 -8.25 7.62
C SER A 429 -1.66 -8.81 7.84
N GLY A 430 -2.24 -8.59 9.03
CA GLY A 430 -3.58 -9.09 9.40
C GLY A 430 -3.57 -10.49 10.01
N TYR A 431 -2.38 -11.05 10.29
CA TYR A 431 -2.19 -12.40 10.84
C TYR A 431 -1.28 -12.41 12.08
N GLY A 432 -0.93 -11.24 12.59
CA GLY A 432 -0.07 -11.02 13.73
C GLY A 432 1.43 -10.97 13.40
N SER A 433 2.22 -10.44 14.36
CA SER A 433 3.64 -10.10 14.17
C SER A 433 4.51 -11.32 13.85
N ALA A 434 4.24 -12.48 14.47
CA ALA A 434 5.00 -13.71 14.20
C ALA A 434 4.87 -14.18 12.74
N TRP A 435 3.68 -14.00 12.13
CA TRP A 435 3.44 -14.30 10.72
C TRP A 435 4.13 -13.28 9.82
N ARG A 436 3.98 -12.00 10.13
CA ARG A 436 4.56 -10.89 9.36
C ARG A 436 6.09 -10.94 9.35
N ASP A 437 6.72 -11.21 10.50
CA ASP A 437 8.17 -11.17 10.67
C ASP A 437 8.87 -12.51 10.38
N ALA A 438 8.12 -13.55 10.04
CA ALA A 438 8.66 -14.88 9.72
C ALA A 438 9.66 -14.89 8.55
N ILE A 439 9.69 -13.84 7.74
CA ILE A 439 10.58 -13.68 6.58
C ILE A 439 11.92 -13.01 6.92
N GLU A 440 12.12 -12.52 8.14
CA GLU A 440 13.38 -11.86 8.54
C GLU A 440 14.60 -12.76 8.36
N GLY A 441 15.65 -12.22 7.75
CA GLY A 441 16.90 -12.90 7.43
C GLY A 441 16.80 -14.01 6.36
N ARG A 442 15.61 -14.28 5.87
CA ARG A 442 15.33 -15.31 4.85
C ARG A 442 14.28 -14.91 3.81
N PRO A 443 14.30 -13.64 3.32
CA PRO A 443 13.32 -13.17 2.37
C PRO A 443 13.29 -14.03 1.10
N GLY A 444 12.09 -14.26 0.58
CA GLY A 444 11.82 -15.07 -0.59
C GLY A 444 11.76 -16.59 -0.31
N THR A 445 12.43 -17.08 0.72
CA THR A 445 12.46 -18.52 1.01
C THR A 445 11.18 -18.99 1.69
N THR A 446 10.73 -18.24 2.67
CA THR A 446 9.53 -18.55 3.47
C THR A 446 8.27 -18.37 2.64
N GLU A 447 8.18 -17.25 1.92
CA GLU A 447 7.04 -16.90 1.08
C GLU A 447 6.85 -17.93 -0.05
N LEU A 448 7.93 -18.32 -0.72
CA LEU A 448 7.86 -19.31 -1.79
C LEU A 448 7.47 -20.72 -1.29
N ALA A 449 7.82 -21.07 -0.05
CA ALA A 449 7.35 -22.30 0.55
C ALA A 449 5.82 -22.29 0.74
N ASP A 450 5.27 -21.17 1.22
CA ASP A 450 3.83 -21.00 1.38
C ASP A 450 3.08 -20.96 0.04
N ILE A 451 3.64 -20.27 -0.96
CA ILE A 451 3.08 -20.22 -2.32
C ILE A 451 3.04 -21.63 -2.93
N ALA A 452 4.10 -22.45 -2.73
CA ALA A 452 4.13 -23.83 -3.22
C ALA A 452 3.07 -24.72 -2.55
N VAL A 453 2.85 -24.55 -1.24
CA VAL A 453 1.81 -25.29 -0.50
C VAL A 453 0.41 -24.95 -1.03
N VAL A 454 0.13 -23.67 -1.29
CA VAL A 454 -1.16 -23.25 -1.87
C VAL A 454 -1.29 -23.71 -3.32
N HIS A 455 -0.20 -23.72 -4.10
CA HIS A 455 -0.19 -24.29 -5.46
C HIS A 455 -0.57 -25.79 -5.43
N GLU A 456 0.06 -26.60 -4.57
CA GLU A 456 -0.26 -28.01 -4.42
C GLU A 456 -1.71 -28.24 -4.01
N TRP A 457 -2.23 -27.42 -3.08
CA TRP A 457 -3.63 -27.46 -2.71
C TRP A 457 -4.56 -27.14 -3.90
N ALA A 458 -4.28 -26.10 -4.68
CA ALA A 458 -5.10 -25.71 -5.81
C ALA A 458 -5.15 -26.80 -6.91
N VAL A 459 -4.02 -27.48 -7.15
CA VAL A 459 -3.95 -28.61 -8.09
C VAL A 459 -4.70 -29.82 -7.53
N SER A 460 -4.46 -30.19 -6.27
CA SER A 460 -5.08 -31.38 -5.68
C SER A 460 -6.57 -31.26 -5.41
N SER A 461 -7.09 -30.04 -5.34
CA SER A 461 -8.53 -29.73 -5.19
C SER A 461 -9.28 -29.58 -6.53
N ASP A 462 -8.67 -29.94 -7.65
CA ASP A 462 -9.23 -29.77 -9.01
C ASP A 462 -9.61 -28.31 -9.34
N LEU A 463 -8.94 -27.33 -8.75
CA LEU A 463 -9.06 -25.93 -9.10
C LEU A 463 -8.14 -25.56 -10.25
N ALA A 464 -6.86 -25.87 -10.12
CA ALA A 464 -5.81 -25.46 -11.05
C ALA A 464 -5.39 -26.61 -11.99
N ASP A 465 -5.25 -26.31 -13.28
CA ASP A 465 -4.56 -27.17 -14.23
C ASP A 465 -3.03 -27.05 -14.01
N PRO A 466 -2.34 -28.12 -13.58
CA PRO A 466 -0.92 -28.07 -13.30
C PRO A 466 -0.04 -27.71 -14.51
N ALA A 467 -0.56 -27.87 -15.75
CA ALA A 467 0.14 -27.47 -16.95
C ALA A 467 -0.04 -25.99 -17.32
N ALA A 468 -0.91 -25.26 -16.60
CA ALA A 468 -1.30 -23.90 -16.93
C ALA A 468 -1.36 -22.99 -15.67
N CYS A 469 -0.44 -23.22 -14.71
CA CYS A 469 -0.27 -22.35 -13.55
C CYS A 469 0.63 -21.16 -13.90
N VAL A 470 0.11 -19.95 -13.70
CA VAL A 470 0.80 -18.69 -13.92
C VAL A 470 1.17 -18.08 -12.58
N LEU A 471 2.42 -17.65 -12.41
CA LEU A 471 2.84 -16.85 -11.25
C LEU A 471 2.87 -15.38 -11.66
N GLU A 472 2.10 -14.55 -10.98
CA GLU A 472 1.96 -13.12 -11.28
C GLU A 472 2.07 -12.31 -9.98
N GLY A 473 2.74 -11.17 -10.03
CA GLY A 473 2.80 -10.25 -8.92
C GLY A 473 3.51 -8.94 -9.23
N TRP A 474 3.29 -7.96 -8.35
CA TRP A 474 3.84 -6.62 -8.48
C TRP A 474 4.70 -6.26 -7.28
N SER A 475 5.78 -5.48 -7.51
CA SER A 475 6.72 -5.06 -6.46
C SER A 475 7.34 -6.28 -5.77
N TRP A 476 7.14 -6.45 -4.46
CA TRP A 476 7.54 -7.67 -3.74
C TRP A 476 6.94 -8.94 -4.36
N GLY A 477 5.68 -8.90 -4.81
CA GLY A 477 5.07 -10.00 -5.55
C GLY A 477 5.76 -10.28 -6.89
N GLY A 478 6.22 -9.23 -7.59
CA GLY A 478 7.05 -9.35 -8.78
C GLY A 478 8.42 -9.96 -8.50
N TYR A 479 9.04 -9.57 -7.38
CA TYR A 479 10.25 -10.20 -6.85
C TYR A 479 10.04 -11.71 -6.62
N LEU A 480 8.98 -12.06 -5.89
CA LEU A 480 8.65 -13.47 -5.61
C LEU A 480 8.32 -14.24 -6.89
N THR A 481 7.72 -13.59 -7.89
CA THR A 481 7.50 -14.17 -9.21
C THR A 481 8.84 -14.55 -9.85
N LEU A 482 9.78 -13.61 -9.99
CA LEU A 482 11.07 -13.90 -10.62
C LEU A 482 11.88 -14.94 -9.81
N LEU A 483 11.86 -14.85 -8.50
CA LEU A 483 12.56 -15.80 -7.63
C LEU A 483 11.94 -17.21 -7.72
N GLY A 484 10.59 -17.30 -7.73
CA GLY A 484 9.84 -18.56 -7.86
C GLY A 484 10.10 -19.27 -9.18
N LEU A 485 10.19 -18.52 -10.29
CA LEU A 485 10.57 -19.10 -11.59
C LEU A 485 11.97 -19.72 -11.58
N GLY A 486 12.89 -19.21 -10.76
CA GLY A 486 14.24 -19.73 -10.62
C GLY A 486 14.36 -20.88 -9.63
N LEU A 487 13.64 -20.84 -8.50
CA LEU A 487 13.75 -21.81 -7.42
C LEU A 487 12.74 -22.97 -7.52
N GLN A 488 11.60 -22.74 -8.19
CA GLN A 488 10.48 -23.68 -8.34
C GLN A 488 10.07 -23.83 -9.82
N PRO A 489 11.03 -24.06 -10.75
CA PRO A 489 10.79 -23.97 -12.20
C PRO A 489 9.83 -25.03 -12.74
N GLU A 490 9.48 -26.04 -11.95
CA GLU A 490 8.52 -27.11 -12.30
C GLU A 490 7.07 -26.76 -12.00
N LEU A 491 6.82 -25.72 -11.17
CA LEU A 491 5.46 -25.37 -10.77
C LEU A 491 4.78 -24.40 -11.75
N TRP A 492 5.57 -23.62 -12.48
CA TRP A 492 5.08 -22.46 -13.21
C TRP A 492 5.21 -22.62 -14.72
N ALA A 493 4.10 -22.46 -15.42
CA ALA A 493 4.07 -22.47 -16.89
C ALA A 493 4.47 -21.11 -17.49
N VAL A 494 4.17 -20.00 -16.79
CA VAL A 494 4.47 -18.62 -17.23
C VAL A 494 4.67 -17.76 -15.98
N GLY A 495 5.51 -16.71 -16.08
CA GLY A 495 5.64 -15.67 -15.05
C GLY A 495 5.42 -14.27 -15.57
N CYS A 496 4.67 -13.44 -14.82
CA CYS A 496 4.46 -12.02 -15.09
C CYS A 496 4.89 -11.21 -13.87
N ALA A 497 5.96 -10.43 -13.98
CA ALA A 497 6.55 -9.68 -12.88
C ALA A 497 6.46 -8.16 -13.15
N GLY A 498 5.62 -7.48 -12.40
CA GLY A 498 5.51 -6.02 -12.43
C GLY A 498 6.45 -5.36 -11.43
N VAL A 499 7.22 -4.37 -11.88
CA VAL A 499 8.17 -3.57 -11.07
C VAL A 499 8.96 -4.38 -10.03
N PRO A 500 9.60 -5.48 -10.46
CA PRO A 500 10.21 -6.43 -9.53
C PRO A 500 11.57 -5.97 -9.01
N VAL A 501 11.97 -6.47 -7.84
CA VAL A 501 13.41 -6.57 -7.51
C VAL A 501 13.94 -7.86 -8.14
N ALA A 502 14.92 -7.74 -9.03
CA ALA A 502 15.50 -8.84 -9.80
C ALA A 502 16.98 -9.09 -9.49
N ASP A 503 17.72 -8.05 -9.06
CA ASP A 503 19.09 -8.09 -8.59
C ASP A 503 19.24 -7.19 -7.36
N TYR A 504 19.17 -7.77 -6.17
CA TYR A 504 19.19 -7.04 -4.90
C TYR A 504 20.47 -6.24 -4.65
N LEU A 505 21.62 -6.66 -5.19
CA LEU A 505 22.85 -5.90 -5.02
C LEU A 505 22.83 -4.59 -5.81
N ALA A 506 22.30 -4.65 -7.03
CA ALA A 506 22.12 -3.46 -7.85
C ALA A 506 20.95 -2.58 -7.36
N ALA A 507 19.85 -3.20 -6.91
CA ALA A 507 18.71 -2.49 -6.33
C ALA A 507 19.14 -1.68 -5.11
N TYR A 508 19.76 -2.31 -4.11
CA TYR A 508 20.23 -1.65 -2.89
C TYR A 508 21.19 -0.48 -3.16
N ALA A 509 21.98 -0.54 -4.23
CA ALA A 509 22.90 0.54 -4.59
C ALA A 509 22.19 1.78 -5.16
N ASP A 510 21.03 1.60 -5.79
CA ASP A 510 20.33 2.63 -6.57
C ASP A 510 18.99 3.07 -5.95
N GLU A 511 18.40 2.29 -5.05
CA GLU A 511 17.08 2.55 -4.47
C GLU A 511 17.10 3.70 -3.45
N MET A 512 15.92 4.23 -3.18
CA MET A 512 15.70 5.29 -2.20
C MET A 512 16.09 4.86 -0.77
N GLU A 513 16.61 5.80 0.04
CA GLU A 513 17.11 5.49 1.41
C GLU A 513 16.07 4.82 2.32
N PRO A 514 14.77 5.19 2.33
CA PRO A 514 13.78 4.47 3.13
C PRO A 514 13.69 2.98 2.82
N LEU A 515 13.91 2.56 1.56
CA LEU A 515 13.95 1.14 1.21
C LEU A 515 15.27 0.48 1.60
N ARG A 516 16.41 1.17 1.49
CA ARG A 516 17.67 0.65 2.04
C ARG A 516 17.57 0.40 3.55
N ALA A 517 16.91 1.29 4.28
CA ALA A 517 16.66 1.12 5.72
C ALA A 517 15.76 -0.10 5.98
N PHE A 518 14.68 -0.25 5.21
CA PHE A 518 13.79 -1.41 5.25
C PHE A 518 14.55 -2.72 4.96
N ASP A 519 15.37 -2.74 3.92
CA ASP A 519 16.16 -3.90 3.53
C ASP A 519 17.17 -4.28 4.63
N ARG A 520 17.89 -3.32 5.21
CA ARG A 520 18.79 -3.59 6.35
C ARG A 520 18.07 -4.26 7.50
N SER A 521 16.86 -3.80 7.83
CA SER A 521 16.03 -4.40 8.86
C SER A 521 15.60 -5.83 8.49
N LEU A 522 15.11 -6.03 7.27
CA LEU A 522 14.57 -7.32 6.84
C LEU A 522 15.64 -8.39 6.63
N PHE A 523 16.77 -8.01 6.02
CA PHE A 523 17.88 -8.94 5.71
C PHE A 523 18.81 -9.18 6.89
N GLY A 524 18.71 -8.35 7.94
CA GLY A 524 19.58 -8.39 9.12
C GLY A 524 20.91 -7.67 8.94
N GLY A 525 21.01 -6.76 7.99
CA GLY A 525 22.17 -5.92 7.70
C GLY A 525 22.26 -5.52 6.24
N SER A 526 23.26 -4.70 5.92
CA SER A 526 23.56 -4.28 4.55
C SER A 526 24.16 -5.41 3.69
N PRO A 527 24.23 -5.25 2.36
CA PRO A 527 24.88 -6.24 1.48
C PRO A 527 26.36 -6.53 1.81
N THR A 528 27.05 -5.60 2.49
CA THR A 528 28.43 -5.80 2.92
C THR A 528 28.51 -6.61 4.23
N GLU A 529 27.49 -6.55 5.06
CA GLU A 529 27.43 -7.27 6.34
C GLU A 529 26.88 -8.68 6.18
N VAL A 530 25.86 -8.86 5.34
CA VAL A 530 25.18 -10.14 5.11
C VAL A 530 25.09 -10.53 3.62
N PRO A 531 26.24 -10.56 2.87
CA PRO A 531 26.26 -10.71 1.41
C PRO A 531 25.58 -11.98 0.90
N GLU A 532 25.62 -13.05 1.67
CA GLU A 532 25.02 -14.34 1.28
C GLU A 532 23.48 -14.31 1.33
N VAL A 533 22.90 -13.50 2.22
CA VAL A 533 21.43 -13.33 2.29
C VAL A 533 20.95 -12.62 1.02
N TYR A 534 21.59 -11.49 0.66
CA TYR A 534 21.27 -10.74 -0.55
C TYR A 534 21.47 -11.56 -1.83
N ARG A 535 22.58 -12.30 -1.92
CA ARG A 535 22.86 -13.13 -3.11
C ARG A 535 21.83 -14.24 -3.27
N ARG A 536 21.46 -14.93 -2.18
CA ARG A 536 20.45 -16.00 -2.20
C ARG A 536 19.07 -15.47 -2.55
N ALA A 537 18.71 -14.30 -2.03
CA ALA A 537 17.43 -13.63 -2.30
C ALA A 537 17.35 -13.02 -3.69
N SER A 538 18.46 -12.77 -4.39
CA SER A 538 18.47 -12.16 -5.73
C SER A 538 18.00 -13.12 -6.82
N PRO A 539 16.90 -12.86 -7.53
CA PRO A 539 16.41 -13.66 -8.66
C PRO A 539 17.47 -13.93 -9.74
N ILE A 540 18.33 -12.95 -10.04
CA ILE A 540 19.39 -13.06 -11.05
C ILE A 540 20.33 -14.24 -10.76
N THR A 541 20.53 -14.61 -9.50
CA THR A 541 21.37 -15.74 -9.10
C THR A 541 20.82 -17.09 -9.60
N HIS A 542 19.52 -17.15 -9.84
CA HIS A 542 18.79 -18.37 -10.17
C HIS A 542 18.33 -18.45 -11.65
N VAL A 543 18.70 -17.48 -12.48
CA VAL A 543 18.31 -17.40 -13.91
C VAL A 543 18.59 -18.67 -14.69
N ALA A 544 19.68 -19.40 -14.38
CA ALA A 544 20.04 -20.63 -15.09
C ALA A 544 18.93 -21.70 -15.02
N ALA A 545 18.18 -21.75 -13.91
CA ALA A 545 17.11 -22.74 -13.69
C ALA A 545 15.76 -22.32 -14.28
N VAL A 546 15.56 -21.04 -14.65
CA VAL A 546 14.30 -20.56 -15.23
C VAL A 546 13.96 -21.34 -16.50
N ARG A 547 12.72 -21.82 -16.61
CA ARG A 547 12.20 -22.59 -17.75
C ARG A 547 11.00 -21.91 -18.40
N ALA A 548 10.14 -21.32 -17.60
CA ALA A 548 8.94 -20.65 -18.05
C ALA A 548 9.28 -19.35 -18.81
N PRO A 549 8.48 -18.96 -19.83
CA PRO A 549 8.53 -17.61 -20.38
C PRO A 549 8.28 -16.54 -19.31
N VAL A 550 9.00 -15.41 -19.39
CA VAL A 550 8.98 -14.34 -18.41
C VAL A 550 8.52 -13.03 -19.05
N LEU A 551 7.46 -12.42 -18.54
CA LEU A 551 7.13 -11.03 -18.83
C LEU A 551 7.58 -10.16 -17.67
N VAL A 552 8.28 -9.06 -17.96
CA VAL A 552 8.61 -8.02 -16.99
C VAL A 552 7.92 -6.71 -17.39
N LEU A 553 7.34 -6.01 -16.43
CA LEU A 553 6.84 -4.65 -16.58
C LEU A 553 7.67 -3.75 -15.67
N ALA A 554 8.20 -2.63 -16.18
CA ALA A 554 9.13 -1.79 -15.42
C ALA A 554 8.92 -0.31 -15.69
N GLY A 555 8.84 0.49 -14.62
CA GLY A 555 8.88 1.95 -14.66
C GLY A 555 10.30 2.45 -14.86
N GLU A 556 10.48 3.40 -15.77
CA GLU A 556 11.82 3.97 -16.07
C GLU A 556 12.32 4.88 -14.93
N ASN A 557 11.36 5.46 -14.15
CA ASN A 557 11.65 6.42 -13.08
C ASN A 557 11.39 5.83 -11.68
N ASP A 558 11.39 4.50 -11.54
CA ASP A 558 11.06 3.81 -10.30
C ASP A 558 12.19 3.96 -9.26
N PRO A 559 11.96 4.69 -8.13
CA PRO A 559 12.97 4.85 -7.10
C PRO A 559 13.02 3.69 -6.12
N ARG A 560 12.00 2.83 -6.13
CA ARG A 560 11.86 1.67 -5.24
C ARG A 560 12.49 0.41 -5.84
N CYS A 561 12.30 0.22 -7.15
CA CYS A 561 12.86 -0.89 -7.90
C CYS A 561 13.60 -0.36 -9.15
N PRO A 562 14.74 0.31 -8.97
CA PRO A 562 15.42 1.05 -10.04
C PRO A 562 15.72 0.20 -11.27
N ILE A 563 15.56 0.77 -12.46
CA ILE A 563 15.55 0.04 -13.74
C ILE A 563 16.83 -0.77 -14.01
N ARG A 564 18.01 -0.32 -13.54
CA ARG A 564 19.30 -0.99 -13.80
C ARG A 564 19.32 -2.45 -13.33
N GLN A 565 18.71 -2.78 -12.20
CA GLN A 565 18.68 -4.15 -11.68
C GLN A 565 17.76 -5.07 -12.53
N VAL A 566 16.70 -4.51 -13.14
CA VAL A 566 15.87 -5.19 -14.13
C VAL A 566 16.70 -5.49 -15.38
N ASP A 567 17.45 -4.50 -15.88
CA ASP A 567 18.31 -4.66 -17.07
C ASP A 567 19.34 -5.77 -16.87
N ASN A 568 19.98 -5.83 -15.69
CA ASN A 568 20.91 -6.92 -15.34
C ASN A 568 20.25 -8.31 -15.45
N TYR A 569 19.01 -8.43 -14.97
CA TYR A 569 18.26 -9.69 -15.02
C TYR A 569 17.88 -10.09 -16.46
N LEU A 570 17.42 -9.12 -17.26
CA LEU A 570 17.09 -9.35 -18.67
C LEU A 570 18.33 -9.76 -19.49
N ASP A 571 19.48 -9.14 -19.23
CA ASP A 571 20.75 -9.52 -19.84
C ASP A 571 21.14 -10.96 -19.47
N ALA A 572 20.91 -11.36 -18.22
CA ALA A 572 21.17 -12.74 -17.77
C ALA A 572 20.22 -13.74 -18.41
N LEU A 573 18.91 -13.44 -18.52
CA LEU A 573 17.93 -14.27 -19.24
C LEU A 573 18.36 -14.50 -20.68
N ALA A 574 18.74 -13.42 -21.34
CA ALA A 574 19.17 -13.44 -22.71
C ALA A 574 20.44 -14.23 -22.94
N ALA A 575 21.45 -14.06 -22.09
CA ALA A 575 22.69 -14.84 -22.13
C ALA A 575 22.42 -16.33 -21.91
N GLY A 576 21.40 -16.65 -21.10
CA GLY A 576 20.91 -18.01 -20.86
C GLY A 576 20.01 -18.56 -21.97
N GLY A 577 19.69 -17.80 -23.02
CA GLY A 577 18.77 -18.19 -24.08
C GLY A 577 17.33 -18.43 -23.60
N LYS A 578 16.92 -17.74 -22.54
CA LYS A 578 15.58 -17.85 -21.95
C LYS A 578 14.57 -17.02 -22.76
N GLU A 579 13.30 -17.46 -22.78
CA GLU A 579 12.22 -16.70 -23.39
C GLU A 579 11.73 -15.61 -22.45
N TYR A 580 11.73 -14.35 -22.90
CA TYR A 580 11.22 -13.22 -22.12
C TYR A 580 10.71 -12.09 -23.01
N ALA A 581 9.93 -11.19 -22.42
CA ALA A 581 9.54 -9.91 -22.98
C ALA A 581 9.53 -8.83 -21.91
N ILE A 582 9.67 -7.57 -22.30
CA ILE A 582 9.57 -6.42 -21.39
C ILE A 582 8.58 -5.38 -21.90
N LEU A 583 7.82 -4.80 -20.98
CA LEU A 583 7.03 -3.61 -21.19
C LEU A 583 7.57 -2.50 -20.28
N ARG A 584 8.17 -1.46 -20.91
CA ARG A 584 8.66 -0.28 -20.20
C ARG A 584 7.62 0.83 -20.29
N TYR A 585 7.54 1.64 -19.23
CA TYR A 585 6.65 2.79 -19.19
C TYR A 585 7.31 3.97 -18.48
N ASP A 586 6.95 5.18 -18.91
CA ASP A 586 7.51 6.44 -18.40
C ASP A 586 6.73 6.89 -17.14
N ALA A 587 6.99 6.23 -16.03
CA ALA A 587 6.50 6.56 -14.70
C ALA A 587 7.37 5.86 -13.63
N GLY A 588 7.03 6.07 -12.35
CA GLY A 588 7.69 5.46 -11.19
C GLY A 588 7.22 4.04 -10.88
N HIS A 589 7.04 3.74 -9.58
CA HIS A 589 6.67 2.42 -9.04
C HIS A 589 5.20 2.01 -9.33
N GLY A 590 4.70 2.36 -10.48
CA GLY A 590 3.34 2.14 -10.97
C GLY A 590 2.83 3.39 -11.67
N SER A 591 1.74 3.27 -12.40
CA SER A 591 1.15 4.39 -13.13
C SER A 591 -0.21 4.79 -12.54
N LEU A 592 -0.43 6.08 -12.39
CA LEU A 592 -1.73 6.65 -12.05
C LEU A 592 -2.60 6.92 -13.29
N VAL A 593 -2.07 6.67 -14.49
CA VAL A 593 -2.76 6.83 -15.76
C VAL A 593 -3.54 5.57 -16.10
N VAL A 594 -4.87 5.69 -16.26
CA VAL A 594 -5.77 4.56 -16.51
C VAL A 594 -5.40 3.82 -17.81
N ALA A 595 -4.99 4.55 -18.85
CA ALA A 595 -4.57 3.96 -20.11
C ALA A 595 -3.34 3.06 -19.98
N GLU A 596 -2.38 3.41 -19.10
CA GLU A 596 -1.22 2.56 -18.80
C GLU A 596 -1.63 1.29 -18.07
N THR A 597 -2.52 1.37 -17.08
CA THR A 597 -3.02 0.18 -16.39
C THR A 597 -3.73 -0.79 -17.33
N LEU A 598 -4.52 -0.26 -18.29
CA LEU A 598 -5.12 -1.06 -19.37
C LEU A 598 -4.05 -1.73 -20.24
N ARG A 599 -3.01 -0.99 -20.61
CA ARG A 599 -1.90 -1.47 -21.43
C ARG A 599 -1.13 -2.59 -20.72
N HIS A 600 -0.84 -2.44 -19.44
CA HIS A 600 -0.19 -3.46 -18.60
C HIS A 600 -1.01 -4.75 -18.59
N THR A 601 -2.28 -4.67 -18.19
CA THR A 601 -3.17 -5.85 -18.10
C THR A 601 -3.36 -6.53 -19.44
N ALA A 602 -3.49 -5.77 -20.53
CA ALA A 602 -3.60 -6.34 -21.87
C ALA A 602 -2.34 -7.11 -22.29
N ALA A 603 -1.15 -6.57 -21.97
CA ALA A 603 0.13 -7.23 -22.25
C ALA A 603 0.30 -8.53 -21.47
N GLU A 604 -0.05 -8.53 -20.17
CA GLU A 604 0.03 -9.70 -19.30
C GLU A 604 -0.85 -10.85 -19.85
N ILE A 605 -2.13 -10.57 -20.09
CA ILE A 605 -3.05 -11.59 -20.57
C ILE A 605 -2.67 -12.09 -21.96
N ALA A 606 -2.24 -11.21 -22.87
CA ALA A 606 -1.79 -11.60 -24.21
C ALA A 606 -0.53 -12.46 -24.17
N PHE A 607 0.44 -12.10 -23.31
CA PHE A 607 1.66 -12.86 -23.10
C PHE A 607 1.37 -14.27 -22.59
N VAL A 608 0.53 -14.38 -21.55
CA VAL A 608 0.15 -15.65 -20.95
C VAL A 608 -0.61 -16.53 -21.94
N ARG A 609 -1.62 -15.99 -22.63
CA ARG A 609 -2.36 -16.74 -23.67
C ARG A 609 -1.45 -17.27 -24.78
N ARG A 610 -0.47 -16.47 -25.21
CA ARG A 610 0.50 -16.90 -26.24
C ARG A 610 1.40 -18.02 -25.71
N ALA A 611 1.90 -17.88 -24.48
CA ALA A 611 2.81 -18.84 -23.87
C ALA A 611 2.14 -20.20 -23.58
N LEU A 612 0.88 -20.20 -23.15
CA LEU A 612 0.11 -21.41 -22.89
C LEU A 612 -0.42 -22.07 -24.19
N GLY A 613 -0.42 -21.32 -25.30
CA GLY A 613 -1.00 -21.78 -26.57
C GLY A 613 -2.53 -21.75 -26.58
N PRO A 614 -3.17 -22.14 -27.69
CA PRO A 614 -4.63 -22.16 -27.80
C PRO A 614 -5.20 -23.16 -26.77
N ALA A 615 -6.26 -22.74 -26.08
CA ALA A 615 -7.00 -23.62 -25.18
C ALA A 615 -7.39 -24.91 -25.93
N PRO A 616 -7.29 -26.10 -25.30
CA PRO A 616 -7.76 -27.33 -25.94
C PRO A 616 -9.25 -27.16 -26.30
N PRO A 617 -9.69 -27.65 -27.48
CA PRO A 617 -11.09 -27.54 -27.87
C PRO A 617 -11.97 -28.14 -26.77
N GLU A 618 -13.03 -27.41 -26.41
CA GLU A 618 -14.07 -27.90 -25.50
C GLU A 618 -14.48 -29.33 -25.91
N ARG A 619 -14.39 -30.28 -25.00
CA ARG A 619 -14.79 -31.68 -25.23
C ARG A 619 -16.29 -31.85 -25.02
#